data_5fdd6a06962ed6750b29aba4ea8cca01
#
_entry.id   5fdd6a06962ed6750b29aba4ea8cca01
#
_cell.length_a   1.000
_cell.length_b   1.000
_cell.length_c   1.000
_cell.angle_alpha   90.00
_cell.angle_beta   90.00
_cell.angle_gamma   90.00
#
_symmetry.space_group_name_H-M   'P 1'
#
loop_
_entity.id
_entity.type
_entity.pdbx_description
1 polymer ?
#
loop_
_entity_poly.entity_id
_entity_poly.type
_entity_poly.pdbx_seq_one_letter_code
_entity_poly.pdbx_strand_id
1 'polypeptide(L)'
;ESAQKYDGCLYGLEALGALRVEKGHVTAAELDGRVTIDDAGLGKMASTKKSYIGSAMRKRGVMGADDRDMLVGFYPLNEKETFNAGTIVCEKNNIQGQGVGRITSVTHSPELGHWIGIGFVKGGLEKWKDITLVGADPLRDKQMEIKVVSPHMIDPEGKRMYA
;
A
#
# COMPACT_ATOMS: atom_id res chain seq x y z
N GLU A 1 2.71 -33.69 7.94
CA GLU A 1 2.47 -34.90 7.12
C GLU A 1 1.57 -34.62 5.92
N SER A 2 0.38 -34.01 6.07
CA SER A 2 -0.53 -33.76 4.94
C SER A 2 0.04 -32.74 3.94
N ALA A 3 0.67 -31.66 4.40
CA ALA A 3 1.26 -30.65 3.53
C ALA A 3 2.40 -31.24 2.66
N GLN A 4 3.23 -32.14 3.22
CA GLN A 4 4.33 -32.77 2.51
C GLN A 4 3.89 -33.64 1.33
N LYS A 5 2.67 -34.20 1.38
CA LYS A 5 2.09 -34.98 0.27
C LYS A 5 1.77 -34.15 -0.97
N TYR A 6 1.69 -32.83 -0.81
CA TYR A 6 1.31 -31.86 -1.85
C TYR A 6 2.40 -30.81 -2.05
N ASP A 7 3.65 -31.15 -1.78
CA ASP A 7 4.82 -30.25 -1.86
C ASP A 7 4.66 -28.94 -1.06
N GLY A 8 3.81 -29.00 -0.03
CA GLY A 8 3.58 -27.85 0.86
C GLY A 8 4.71 -27.66 1.84
N CYS A 9 5.01 -26.41 2.18
CA CYS A 9 5.97 -26.04 3.20
C CYS A 9 5.34 -25.24 4.33
N LEU A 10 5.97 -25.25 5.49
CA LEU A 10 5.61 -24.39 6.60
C LEU A 10 6.17 -22.98 6.35
N TYR A 11 5.39 -21.95 6.66
CA TYR A 11 5.84 -20.56 6.65
C TYR A 11 5.37 -19.83 7.91
N GLY A 12 6.15 -18.83 8.33
CA GLY A 12 5.86 -18.03 9.52
C GLY A 12 5.08 -16.75 9.22
N LEU A 13 4.71 -16.03 10.26
CA LEU A 13 3.98 -14.75 10.17
C LEU A 13 4.78 -13.67 9.42
N GLU A 14 6.10 -13.70 9.50
CA GLU A 14 6.96 -12.75 8.79
C GLU A 14 6.86 -12.97 7.28
N ALA A 15 6.94 -14.22 6.82
CA ALA A 15 6.74 -14.56 5.41
C ALA A 15 5.33 -14.18 4.92
N LEU A 16 4.29 -14.44 5.73
CA LEU A 16 2.93 -13.98 5.43
C LEU A 16 2.87 -12.44 5.31
N GLY A 17 3.56 -11.74 6.21
CA GLY A 17 3.70 -10.29 6.18
C GLY A 17 4.32 -9.78 4.88
N ALA A 18 5.38 -10.43 4.40
CA ALA A 18 6.02 -10.11 3.14
C ALA A 18 5.09 -10.35 1.94
N LEU A 19 4.52 -11.54 1.85
CA LEU A 19 3.62 -11.94 0.76
C LEU A 19 2.40 -11.01 0.64
N ARG A 20 1.82 -10.57 1.76
CA ARG A 20 0.68 -9.66 1.73
C ARG A 20 1.03 -8.27 1.22
N VAL A 21 2.22 -7.75 1.56
CA VAL A 21 2.70 -6.44 1.07
C VAL A 21 2.99 -6.52 -0.42
N GLU A 22 3.66 -7.57 -0.88
CA GLU A 22 3.89 -7.84 -2.30
C GLU A 22 2.60 -7.88 -3.12
N LYS A 23 1.56 -8.48 -2.56
CA LYS A 23 0.23 -8.61 -3.20
C LYS A 23 -0.66 -7.37 -3.03
N GLY A 24 -0.28 -6.43 -2.17
CA GLY A 24 -1.08 -5.25 -1.84
C GLY A 24 -2.31 -5.55 -0.98
N HIS A 25 -2.26 -6.63 -0.18
CA HIS A 25 -3.34 -6.97 0.72
C HIS A 25 -3.27 -6.12 1.99
N VAL A 26 -4.36 -5.40 2.25
CA VAL A 26 -4.53 -4.52 3.42
C VAL A 26 -4.79 -5.32 4.69
N THR A 27 -4.30 -4.80 5.81
CA THR A 27 -4.55 -5.33 7.16
C THR A 27 -4.99 -4.21 8.11
N ALA A 28 -4.99 -4.47 9.40
CA ALA A 28 -5.34 -3.46 10.42
C ALA A 28 -4.48 -2.18 10.34
N ALA A 29 -3.25 -2.26 9.83
CA ALA A 29 -2.38 -1.10 9.65
C ALA A 29 -2.91 -0.11 8.58
N GLU A 30 -3.61 -0.63 7.59
CA GLU A 30 -4.23 0.13 6.50
C GLU A 30 -5.71 0.44 6.77
N LEU A 31 -6.42 -0.43 7.49
CA LEU A 31 -7.87 -0.34 7.69
C LEU A 31 -8.21 0.35 9.01
N ASP A 32 -7.86 1.62 9.13
CA ASP A 32 -8.31 2.44 10.26
C ASP A 32 -9.68 3.09 9.95
N GLY A 33 -10.31 3.71 10.95
CA GLY A 33 -11.64 4.32 10.82
C GLY A 33 -11.74 5.51 9.87
N ARG A 34 -10.65 5.94 9.24
CA ARG A 34 -10.57 7.05 8.27
C ARG A 34 -10.59 6.57 6.82
N VAL A 35 -10.33 5.28 6.60
CA VAL A 35 -10.18 4.66 5.29
C VAL A 35 -11.50 4.06 4.84
N THR A 36 -11.96 4.42 3.66
CA THR A 36 -13.13 3.81 3.02
C THR A 36 -12.71 2.59 2.18
N ILE A 37 -13.70 1.82 1.75
CA ILE A 37 -13.48 0.69 0.84
C ILE A 37 -12.85 1.13 -0.49
N ASP A 38 -13.18 2.33 -0.96
CA ASP A 38 -12.64 2.91 -2.19
C ASP A 38 -11.19 3.35 -1.99
N ASP A 39 -10.88 4.01 -0.86
CA ASP A 39 -9.52 4.41 -0.50
C ASP A 39 -8.57 3.20 -0.42
N ALA A 40 -9.07 2.07 0.08
CA ALA A 40 -8.32 0.82 0.16
C ALA A 40 -8.18 0.06 -1.17
N GLY A 41 -8.69 0.62 -2.29
CA GLY A 41 -8.66 -0.04 -3.60
C GLY A 41 -9.65 -1.19 -3.76
N LEU A 42 -10.53 -1.41 -2.78
CA LEU A 42 -11.49 -2.52 -2.72
C LEU A 42 -12.89 -2.15 -3.23
N GLY A 43 -13.04 -0.98 -3.84
CA GLY A 43 -14.34 -0.45 -4.28
C GLY A 43 -15.13 -1.37 -5.21
N LYS A 44 -14.43 -2.18 -6.03
CA LYS A 44 -15.06 -3.18 -6.92
C LYS A 44 -15.75 -4.32 -6.16
N MET A 45 -15.37 -4.59 -4.92
CA MET A 45 -15.99 -5.61 -4.07
C MET A 45 -17.32 -5.14 -3.48
N ALA A 46 -17.56 -3.83 -3.44
CA ALA A 46 -18.78 -3.27 -2.89
C ALA A 46 -19.95 -3.45 -3.86
N SER A 47 -21.00 -4.11 -3.41
CA SER A 47 -22.19 -4.37 -4.24
C SER A 47 -22.85 -3.07 -4.68
N THR A 48 -23.21 -3.00 -5.96
CA THR A 48 -24.07 -1.93 -6.51
C THR A 48 -25.57 -2.30 -6.46
N LYS A 49 -25.87 -3.60 -6.23
CA LYS A 49 -27.24 -4.15 -6.28
C LYS A 49 -27.86 -4.32 -4.90
N LYS A 50 -27.05 -4.46 -3.86
CA LYS A 50 -27.51 -4.70 -2.48
C LYS A 50 -27.15 -3.54 -1.59
N SER A 51 -28.08 -3.16 -0.68
CA SER A 51 -27.78 -2.27 0.42
C SER A 51 -26.91 -3.00 1.44
N TYR A 52 -25.91 -2.31 2.00
CA TYR A 52 -25.02 -2.81 3.05
C TYR A 52 -24.68 -1.67 4.02
N ILE A 53 -24.18 -2.01 5.20
CA ILE A 53 -23.77 -1.02 6.20
C ILE A 53 -22.70 -0.11 5.59
N GLY A 54 -22.93 1.21 5.62
CA GLY A 54 -22.02 2.20 5.03
C GLY A 54 -22.32 2.57 3.56
N SER A 55 -23.22 1.87 2.86
CA SER A 55 -23.54 2.16 1.45
C SER A 55 -24.06 3.58 1.22
N ALA A 56 -24.82 4.14 2.17
CA ALA A 56 -25.30 5.51 2.11
C ALA A 56 -24.18 6.53 2.31
N MET A 57 -23.21 6.22 3.19
CA MET A 57 -22.05 7.08 3.45
C MET A 57 -21.13 7.16 2.23
N ARG A 58 -20.90 6.03 1.55
CA ARG A 58 -20.06 5.95 0.34
C ARG A 58 -20.52 6.91 -0.76
N LYS A 59 -21.83 7.19 -0.84
CA LYS A 59 -22.44 8.09 -1.85
C LYS A 59 -22.29 9.57 -1.52
N ARG A 60 -21.77 9.95 -0.35
CA ARG A 60 -21.56 11.35 0.02
C ARG A 60 -20.37 11.92 -0.74
N GLY A 61 -20.49 13.15 -1.25
CA GLY A 61 -19.47 13.81 -2.06
C GLY A 61 -18.08 13.84 -1.42
N VAL A 62 -18.01 14.07 -0.11
CA VAL A 62 -16.73 14.07 0.64
C VAL A 62 -16.02 12.71 0.60
N MET A 63 -16.77 11.60 0.49
CA MET A 63 -16.20 10.25 0.43
C MET A 63 -15.73 9.85 -0.98
N GLY A 64 -16.09 10.61 -1.99
CA GLY A 64 -15.67 10.44 -3.38
C GLY A 64 -14.80 11.59 -3.90
N ALA A 65 -14.26 12.43 -3.01
CA ALA A 65 -13.41 13.55 -3.41
C ALA A 65 -12.07 13.06 -4.01
N ASP A 66 -11.60 13.73 -5.04
CA ASP A 66 -10.39 13.37 -5.80
C ASP A 66 -9.09 13.51 -4.99
N ASP A 67 -9.12 14.21 -3.86
CA ASP A 67 -7.98 14.46 -2.98
C ASP A 67 -7.91 13.48 -1.79
N ARG A 68 -8.74 12.45 -1.78
CA ARG A 68 -8.67 11.44 -0.72
C ARG A 68 -7.37 10.64 -0.79
N ASP A 69 -6.99 10.15 0.38
CA ASP A 69 -5.85 9.26 0.52
C ASP A 69 -6.20 7.89 -0.07
N MET A 70 -5.48 7.47 -1.12
CA MET A 70 -5.70 6.20 -1.81
C MET A 70 -4.54 5.25 -1.58
N LEU A 71 -4.83 3.96 -1.47
CA LEU A 71 -3.82 2.92 -1.32
C LEU A 71 -2.91 2.85 -2.55
N VAL A 72 -1.61 2.86 -2.30
CA VAL A 72 -0.55 2.76 -3.30
C VAL A 72 0.61 1.90 -2.78
N GLY A 73 1.47 1.50 -3.70
CA GLY A 73 2.78 0.94 -3.38
C GLY A 73 3.88 1.98 -3.42
N PHE A 74 4.99 1.67 -2.75
CA PHE A 74 6.18 2.51 -2.70
C PHE A 74 7.44 1.69 -2.93
N TYR A 75 8.32 2.20 -3.78
CA TYR A 75 9.70 1.71 -3.94
C TYR A 75 10.68 2.82 -3.56
N PRO A 76 11.81 2.50 -2.93
CA PRO A 76 12.93 3.43 -2.84
C PRO A 76 13.48 3.67 -4.25
N LEU A 77 13.91 4.88 -4.55
CA LEU A 77 14.53 5.18 -5.83
C LEU A 77 15.90 4.48 -5.95
N ASN A 78 16.63 4.43 -4.85
CA ASN A 78 17.83 3.62 -4.71
C ASN A 78 17.46 2.31 -3.99
N GLU A 79 17.49 1.19 -4.69
CA GLU A 79 17.09 -0.14 -4.20
C GLU A 79 17.85 -0.63 -2.96
N LYS A 80 19.01 -0.04 -2.67
CA LYS A 80 19.80 -0.34 -1.46
C LYS A 80 19.27 0.36 -0.21
N GLU A 81 18.40 1.35 -0.37
CA GLU A 81 17.82 2.09 0.74
C GLU A 81 16.63 1.34 1.35
N THR A 82 16.43 1.62 2.63
CA THR A 82 15.34 1.06 3.42
C THR A 82 14.49 2.17 4.00
N PHE A 83 13.19 1.96 4.01
CA PHE A 83 12.25 2.82 4.73
C PHE A 83 11.47 2.01 5.77
N ASN A 84 10.77 2.69 6.65
CA ASN A 84 10.07 2.08 7.77
C ASN A 84 8.56 2.39 7.70
N ALA A 85 7.76 1.55 8.32
CA ALA A 85 6.37 1.89 8.60
C ALA A 85 6.31 3.18 9.45
N GLY A 86 5.38 4.06 9.14
CA GLY A 86 5.29 5.40 9.73
C GLY A 86 6.06 6.49 8.99
N THR A 87 6.82 6.15 7.94
CA THR A 87 7.46 7.15 7.07
C THR A 87 6.39 8.05 6.45
N ILE A 88 6.60 9.36 6.57
CA ILE A 88 5.74 10.40 5.98
C ILE A 88 6.19 10.63 4.54
N VAL A 89 5.24 10.69 3.63
CA VAL A 89 5.49 10.96 2.22
C VAL A 89 5.29 12.44 1.94
N CYS A 90 6.32 13.11 1.41
CA CYS A 90 6.33 14.54 1.15
C CYS A 90 6.69 14.84 -0.31
N GLU A 91 6.27 16.00 -0.79
CA GLU A 91 6.82 16.57 -2.03
C GLU A 91 8.26 17.00 -1.82
N LYS A 92 9.10 16.82 -2.83
CA LYS A 92 10.54 17.15 -2.76
C LYS A 92 10.80 18.61 -2.37
N ASN A 93 9.94 19.51 -2.78
CA ASN A 93 10.06 20.95 -2.50
C ASN A 93 9.37 21.39 -1.20
N ASN A 94 8.73 20.47 -0.48
CA ASN A 94 7.95 20.80 0.72
C ASN A 94 8.09 19.74 1.83
N ILE A 95 9.30 19.35 2.14
CA ILE A 95 9.59 18.31 3.15
C ILE A 95 9.21 18.76 4.57
N GLN A 96 9.29 20.06 4.85
CA GLN A 96 8.93 20.65 6.13
C GLN A 96 7.42 20.95 6.27
N GLY A 97 6.68 20.80 5.20
CA GLY A 97 5.27 21.09 5.17
C GLY A 97 4.39 19.89 5.53
N GLN A 98 3.11 20.01 5.19
CA GLN A 98 2.18 18.91 5.38
C GLN A 98 2.50 17.77 4.39
N GLY A 99 2.69 16.55 4.92
CA GLY A 99 2.87 15.36 4.10
C GLY A 99 1.68 15.10 3.15
N VAL A 100 1.97 14.54 2.00
CA VAL A 100 0.96 14.13 1.01
C VAL A 100 0.54 12.68 1.17
N GLY A 101 1.19 11.94 2.07
CA GLY A 101 0.87 10.54 2.32
C GLY A 101 1.67 9.94 3.47
N ARG A 102 1.51 8.63 3.65
CA ARG A 102 2.20 7.84 4.68
C ARG A 102 2.41 6.40 4.23
N ILE A 103 3.51 5.80 4.65
CA ILE A 103 3.78 4.36 4.46
C ILE A 103 3.34 3.62 5.71
N THR A 104 2.46 2.64 5.56
CA THR A 104 1.86 1.91 6.69
C THR A 104 2.52 0.57 6.94
N SER A 105 2.94 -0.11 5.88
CA SER A 105 3.58 -1.42 5.96
C SER A 105 4.74 -1.51 5.00
N VAL A 106 5.80 -2.17 5.45
CA VAL A 106 7.04 -2.34 4.69
C VAL A 106 7.56 -3.76 4.83
N THR A 107 8.27 -4.23 3.82
CA THR A 107 9.00 -5.51 3.84
C THR A 107 10.14 -5.48 2.83
N HIS A 108 11.11 -6.35 3.02
CA HIS A 108 12.01 -6.73 1.94
C HIS A 108 11.31 -7.79 1.08
N SER A 109 11.16 -7.52 -0.21
CA SER A 109 10.57 -8.49 -1.14
C SER A 109 11.65 -9.45 -1.64
N PRO A 110 11.52 -10.76 -1.37
CA PRO A 110 12.42 -11.75 -1.96
C PRO A 110 12.32 -11.83 -3.48
N GLU A 111 11.13 -11.59 -4.03
CA GLU A 111 10.85 -11.65 -5.47
C GLU A 111 11.46 -10.47 -6.22
N LEU A 112 11.39 -9.26 -5.64
CA LEU A 112 11.90 -8.03 -6.26
C LEU A 112 13.35 -7.72 -5.88
N GLY A 113 13.87 -8.34 -4.82
CA GLY A 113 15.23 -8.16 -4.34
C GLY A 113 15.51 -6.84 -3.60
N HIS A 114 14.48 -6.05 -3.30
CA HIS A 114 14.61 -4.77 -2.59
C HIS A 114 13.45 -4.51 -1.61
N TRP A 115 13.57 -3.44 -0.83
CA TRP A 115 12.51 -3.01 0.06
C TRP A 115 11.32 -2.44 -0.69
N ILE A 116 10.13 -2.80 -0.23
CA ILE A 116 8.85 -2.33 -0.75
C ILE A 116 7.95 -1.91 0.40
N GLY A 117 6.99 -1.05 0.09
CA GLY A 117 5.98 -0.63 1.07
C GLY A 117 4.62 -0.42 0.44
N ILE A 118 3.59 -0.46 1.27
CA ILE A 118 2.25 0.00 0.94
C ILE A 118 1.81 1.08 1.91
N GLY A 119 0.91 1.92 1.48
CA GLY A 119 0.37 3.00 2.29
C GLY A 119 -0.55 3.89 1.47
N PHE A 120 -0.71 5.11 1.91
CA PHE A 120 -1.70 6.02 1.32
C PHE A 120 -1.04 7.31 0.85
N VAL A 121 -1.55 7.84 -0.27
CA VAL A 121 -1.16 9.15 -0.79
C VAL A 121 -2.40 9.87 -1.35
N LYS A 122 -2.45 11.17 -1.15
CA LYS A 122 -3.55 12.04 -1.64
C LYS A 122 -3.69 11.97 -3.15
N GLY A 123 -4.89 11.62 -3.63
CA GLY A 123 -5.19 11.52 -5.06
C GLY A 123 -4.65 10.25 -5.73
N GLY A 124 -4.03 9.34 -4.97
CA GLY A 124 -3.68 8.00 -5.44
C GLY A 124 -2.57 7.96 -6.49
N LEU A 125 -2.44 6.78 -7.12
CA LEU A 125 -1.37 6.44 -8.06
C LEU A 125 -1.27 7.40 -9.25
N GLU A 126 -2.38 7.72 -9.89
CA GLU A 126 -2.39 8.49 -11.15
C GLU A 126 -1.79 9.88 -10.99
N LYS A 127 -1.92 10.47 -9.81
CA LYS A 127 -1.36 11.79 -9.51
C LYS A 127 0.17 11.75 -9.34
N TRP A 128 0.72 10.64 -8.85
CA TRP A 128 2.10 10.59 -8.34
C TRP A 128 3.03 9.61 -9.06
N LYS A 129 2.52 8.76 -9.96
CA LYS A 129 3.30 7.70 -10.62
C LYS A 129 4.56 8.18 -11.36
N ASP A 130 4.54 9.42 -11.86
CA ASP A 130 5.62 10.02 -12.64
C ASP A 130 6.42 11.06 -11.82
N ILE A 131 6.13 11.18 -10.52
CA ILE A 131 6.74 12.18 -9.63
C ILE A 131 7.57 11.48 -8.56
N THR A 132 8.82 11.89 -8.43
CA THR A 132 9.67 11.47 -7.30
C THR A 132 9.26 12.21 -6.05
N LEU A 133 8.90 11.48 -5.01
CA LEU A 133 8.57 11.99 -3.68
C LEU A 133 9.72 11.73 -2.70
N VAL A 134 9.60 12.27 -1.52
CA VAL A 134 10.54 12.04 -0.41
C VAL A 134 9.82 11.33 0.71
N GLY A 135 10.35 10.19 1.13
CA GLY A 135 9.98 9.54 2.37
C GLY A 135 10.80 10.12 3.52
N ALA A 136 10.15 10.72 4.48
CA ALA A 136 10.77 11.27 5.68
C ALA A 136 10.40 10.40 6.89
N ASP A 137 11.41 9.82 7.56
CA ASP A 137 11.26 9.09 8.81
C ASP A 137 11.62 10.03 9.98
N PRO A 138 10.63 10.60 10.68
CA PRO A 138 10.89 11.58 11.73
C PRO A 138 11.54 10.96 12.99
N LEU A 139 11.42 9.64 13.17
CA LEU A 139 11.99 8.96 14.34
C LEU A 139 13.49 8.71 14.18
N ARG A 140 13.97 8.64 12.94
CA ARG A 140 15.39 8.34 12.62
C ARG A 140 16.10 9.49 11.91
N ASP A 141 15.40 10.61 11.72
CA ASP A 141 15.89 11.77 10.96
C ASP A 141 16.48 11.35 9.59
N LYS A 142 15.78 10.43 8.93
CA LYS A 142 16.22 9.87 7.64
C LYS A 142 15.25 10.31 6.55
N GLN A 143 15.83 10.73 5.42
CA GLN A 143 15.09 11.07 4.22
C GLN A 143 15.61 10.22 3.05
N MET A 144 14.73 9.85 2.14
CA MET A 144 15.06 9.10 0.93
C MET A 144 14.10 9.43 -0.20
N GLU A 145 14.57 9.34 -1.41
CA GLU A 145 13.72 9.47 -2.59
C GLU A 145 12.95 8.17 -2.83
N ILE A 146 11.65 8.31 -3.05
CA ILE A 146 10.72 7.21 -3.28
C ILE A 146 9.87 7.47 -4.53
N LYS A 147 9.43 6.39 -5.17
CA LYS A 147 8.43 6.43 -6.25
C LYS A 147 7.15 5.72 -5.83
N VAL A 148 6.04 6.23 -6.32
CA VAL A 148 4.71 5.66 -6.15
C VAL A 148 4.44 4.66 -7.27
N VAL A 149 3.96 3.48 -6.89
CA VAL A 149 3.67 2.38 -7.81
C VAL A 149 2.30 1.78 -7.48
N SER A 150 1.84 0.84 -8.33
CA SER A 150 0.65 0.03 -7.99
C SER A 150 0.86 -0.70 -6.66
N PRO A 151 -0.15 -0.79 -5.79
CA PRO A 151 -0.04 -1.58 -4.57
C PRO A 151 0.09 -3.09 -4.85
N HIS A 152 -0.35 -3.56 -6.01
CA HIS A 152 -0.25 -4.95 -6.45
C HIS A 152 1.06 -5.17 -7.23
N MET A 153 2.15 -5.35 -6.51
CA MET A 153 3.50 -5.36 -7.08
C MET A 153 3.86 -6.71 -7.71
N ILE A 154 3.34 -7.79 -7.13
CA ILE A 154 3.56 -9.16 -7.61
C ILE A 154 2.24 -9.76 -8.07
N ASP A 155 2.25 -10.34 -9.26
CA ASP A 155 1.11 -11.05 -9.87
C ASP A 155 -0.21 -10.25 -9.76
N PRO A 156 -0.29 -9.02 -10.31
CA PRO A 156 -1.46 -8.14 -10.13
C PRO A 156 -2.77 -8.77 -10.64
N GLU A 157 -2.68 -9.67 -11.62
CA GLU A 157 -3.83 -10.35 -12.19
C GLU A 157 -4.22 -11.64 -11.44
N GLY A 158 -3.44 -12.08 -10.46
CA GLY A 158 -3.71 -13.28 -9.68
C GLY A 158 -3.54 -14.59 -10.45
N LYS A 159 -2.74 -14.60 -11.53
CA LYS A 159 -2.54 -15.79 -12.38
C LYS A 159 -1.95 -16.98 -11.62
N ARG A 160 -1.06 -16.71 -10.65
CA ARG A 160 -0.45 -17.77 -9.82
C ARG A 160 -1.46 -18.52 -8.95
N MET A 161 -2.67 -17.97 -8.74
CA MET A 161 -3.73 -18.65 -7.98
C MET A 161 -4.42 -19.77 -8.78
N TYR A 162 -4.23 -19.78 -10.09
CA TYR A 162 -4.88 -20.72 -11.02
C TYR A 162 -3.87 -21.57 -11.79
N ALA A 163 -2.60 -21.51 -11.40
CA ALA A 163 -1.53 -22.30 -12.00
C ALA A 163 -1.47 -23.72 -11.44
#